data_861ed30977d3583adfbff0cfae26e992
#
_entry.id   861ed30977d3583adfbff0cfae26e992
#
_cell.length_a   1.000
_cell.length_b   1.000
_cell.length_c   1.000
_cell.angle_alpha   90.00
_cell.angle_beta   90.00
_cell.angle_gamma   90.00
#
_symmetry.space_group_name_H-M   'P 1'
#
loop_
_entity.id
_entity.type
_entity.pdbx_description
1 polymer ?
#
loop_
_entity_poly.entity_id
_entity_poly.type
_entity_poly.pdbx_seq_one_letter_code
_entity_poly.pdbx_strand_id
1 'polypeptide(L)'
;MDEEVGEISYDGMHQLVFGNTDLHPDPENNAEVLLYDKDVDGDSKEEEEFSSNKLTGEMRMVIKEILHLHNDKGVPFNDIALLTASRSRNDQVLLALSEYGIPVKTDGALNNYLQSLEVQVMLDTLRVIHNPLQDFALVALMKSPMFSFDEDELARLALQKSEDKVQENFYEKLVNAQAQTSLQKDLIKTELHKKLDFFMETIQAWRLYSKTHSLYDLIWKIYSDRFYYDYVGALPNGQARQANLYALALRADQFEKSNYKGLSRFIRMIDQVLEAQHDLANVAVAPPKDAVELMSIHKSKGLEFPYVFILNIDQQFNKQDSMSEVILSRRNGLGLKYVARVATDAKEEYVPSTIKLS
;
A
#
# COMPACT_ATOMS: atom_id res chain seq x y z
N MET A 1 8.07 -32.25 -19.59
CA MET A 1 8.35 -32.47 -18.14
C MET A 1 8.71 -33.92 -17.99
N ASP A 2 9.83 -34.20 -17.37
CA ASP A 2 10.32 -35.56 -17.21
C ASP A 2 9.47 -36.25 -16.13
N GLU A 3 9.09 -37.50 -16.34
CA GLU A 3 8.34 -38.32 -15.36
C GLU A 3 9.03 -38.37 -13.99
N GLU A 4 10.36 -38.21 -13.99
CA GLU A 4 11.19 -38.23 -12.80
C GLU A 4 11.03 -36.98 -11.90
N VAL A 5 10.55 -35.85 -12.42
CA VAL A 5 10.47 -34.59 -11.66
C VAL A 5 9.03 -34.19 -11.38
N GLY A 6 8.07 -34.61 -12.22
CA GLY A 6 6.68 -34.16 -12.13
C GLY A 6 5.67 -35.23 -11.72
N GLU A 7 6.07 -36.49 -11.57
CA GLU A 7 5.21 -37.65 -11.23
C GLU A 7 4.02 -37.88 -12.20
N ILE A 8 3.95 -37.13 -13.30
CA ILE A 8 2.89 -37.24 -14.30
C ILE A 8 3.54 -37.38 -15.66
N SER A 9 3.24 -38.51 -16.35
CA SER A 9 3.58 -38.67 -17.76
C SER A 9 2.71 -37.72 -18.60
N TYR A 10 3.36 -36.80 -19.29
CA TYR A 10 2.70 -35.86 -20.19
C TYR A 10 2.51 -36.58 -21.54
N ASP A 11 1.40 -37.25 -21.69
CA ASP A 11 1.02 -37.96 -22.92
C ASP A 11 0.05 -37.11 -23.78
N GLY A 12 -0.40 -37.68 -24.92
CA GLY A 12 -1.31 -36.99 -25.84
C GLY A 12 -2.62 -36.54 -25.23
N MET A 13 -3.05 -37.13 -24.09
CA MET A 13 -4.28 -36.72 -23.39
C MET A 13 -4.10 -35.47 -22.52
N HIS A 14 -2.87 -35.15 -22.20
CA HIS A 14 -2.51 -33.94 -21.39
C HIS A 14 -2.13 -32.75 -22.27
N GLN A 15 -2.12 -32.89 -23.59
CA GLN A 15 -1.87 -31.80 -24.50
C GLN A 15 -3.03 -30.78 -24.42
N LEU A 16 -2.69 -29.54 -24.22
CA LEU A 16 -3.65 -28.45 -24.32
C LEU A 16 -4.09 -28.34 -25.80
N VAL A 17 -5.38 -28.53 -26.05
CA VAL A 17 -5.98 -28.34 -27.35
C VAL A 17 -6.66 -26.98 -27.37
N PHE A 18 -6.42 -26.23 -28.44
CA PHE A 18 -7.09 -24.94 -28.64
C PHE A 18 -8.60 -25.17 -28.75
N GLY A 19 -9.36 -24.73 -27.76
CA GLY A 19 -10.78 -25.00 -27.61
C GLY A 19 -11.71 -23.85 -28.01
N ASN A 20 -11.19 -22.62 -28.09
CA ASN A 20 -12.01 -21.48 -28.49
C ASN A 20 -11.96 -21.27 -30.00
N THR A 21 -12.99 -21.74 -30.70
CA THR A 21 -13.09 -21.63 -32.16
C THR A 21 -13.45 -20.23 -32.65
N ASP A 22 -13.83 -19.31 -31.75
CA ASP A 22 -14.20 -17.94 -32.09
C ASP A 22 -12.97 -17.03 -32.21
N LEU A 23 -11.83 -17.47 -31.69
CA LEU A 23 -10.55 -16.79 -31.85
C LEU A 23 -9.84 -17.31 -33.10
N HIS A 24 -9.67 -16.43 -34.05
CA HIS A 24 -8.86 -16.71 -35.25
C HIS A 24 -7.42 -16.23 -35.04
N PRO A 25 -6.42 -17.04 -35.47
CA PRO A 25 -5.03 -16.59 -35.46
C PRO A 25 -4.89 -15.32 -36.32
N ASP A 26 -4.44 -14.26 -35.69
CA ASP A 26 -4.10 -13.02 -36.41
C ASP A 26 -2.57 -12.92 -36.47
N PRO A 27 -1.98 -12.87 -37.70
CA PRO A 27 -0.53 -12.77 -37.86
C PRO A 27 0.06 -11.49 -37.24
N GLU A 28 -0.75 -10.46 -37.04
CA GLU A 28 -0.32 -9.19 -36.44
C GLU A 28 -0.36 -9.21 -34.89
N ASN A 29 -1.06 -10.20 -34.29
CA ASN A 29 -1.20 -10.36 -32.85
C ASN A 29 -0.43 -11.57 -32.32
N ASN A 30 0.88 -11.55 -32.47
CA ASN A 30 1.77 -12.58 -31.96
C ASN A 30 2.23 -12.26 -30.53
N ALA A 31 2.83 -13.26 -29.86
CA ALA A 31 3.52 -13.02 -28.59
C ALA A 31 4.75 -12.14 -28.84
N GLU A 32 4.82 -11.01 -28.17
CA GLU A 32 5.90 -10.02 -28.29
C GLU A 32 6.75 -10.01 -27.02
N VAL A 33 8.06 -9.79 -27.18
CA VAL A 33 8.99 -9.59 -26.08
C VAL A 33 9.50 -8.17 -26.16
N LEU A 34 9.11 -7.35 -25.20
CA LEU A 34 9.58 -5.97 -25.07
C LEU A 34 10.88 -5.95 -24.26
N LEU A 35 11.95 -5.42 -24.84
CA LEU A 35 13.26 -5.30 -24.20
C LEU A 35 13.60 -3.84 -23.95
N TYR A 36 14.09 -3.52 -22.77
CA TYR A 36 14.64 -2.22 -22.46
C TYR A 36 16.05 -2.36 -21.90
N ASP A 37 16.92 -1.41 -22.22
CA ASP A 37 18.28 -1.35 -21.71
C ASP A 37 18.34 -0.38 -20.53
N LYS A 38 18.67 -0.89 -19.35
CA LYS A 38 18.78 -0.09 -18.13
C LYS A 38 19.86 0.99 -18.20
N ASP A 39 20.87 0.79 -19.05
CA ASP A 39 22.01 1.70 -19.17
C ASP A 39 21.80 2.80 -20.23
N VAL A 40 20.93 2.55 -21.22
CA VAL A 40 20.69 3.44 -22.38
C VAL A 40 19.37 4.21 -22.27
N ASP A 41 18.33 3.59 -21.74
CA ASP A 41 16.99 4.21 -21.63
C ASP A 41 16.87 5.21 -20.45
N GLY A 42 18.01 5.77 -20.07
CA GLY A 42 18.09 7.03 -19.36
C GLY A 42 17.62 7.02 -17.93
N ASP A 43 18.34 6.35 -17.09
CA ASP A 43 18.65 6.91 -15.78
C ASP A 43 19.82 7.90 -15.93
N SER A 44 19.66 8.91 -16.80
CA SER A 44 20.57 10.04 -16.82
C SER A 44 20.45 10.76 -15.48
N LYS A 45 21.58 10.91 -14.82
CA LYS A 45 21.72 11.47 -13.47
C LYS A 45 21.14 12.88 -13.28
N GLU A 46 20.60 13.49 -14.32
CA GLU A 46 20.03 14.84 -14.31
C GLU A 46 18.52 14.89 -14.07
N GLU A 47 17.79 13.75 -14.19
CA GLU A 47 16.36 13.66 -13.82
C GLU A 47 16.14 13.18 -12.36
N GLU A 48 17.20 12.92 -11.60
CA GLU A 48 17.13 12.39 -10.23
C GLU A 48 16.60 13.40 -9.18
N GLU A 49 16.54 14.69 -9.48
CA GLU A 49 16.21 15.70 -8.46
C GLU A 49 14.73 16.07 -8.34
N PHE A 50 13.83 15.63 -9.24
CA PHE A 50 12.45 16.10 -9.23
C PHE A 50 11.35 15.03 -9.15
N SER A 51 11.65 13.74 -9.09
CA SER A 51 10.63 12.70 -8.97
C SER A 51 10.95 11.72 -7.84
N SER A 52 10.17 11.78 -6.80
CA SER A 52 10.23 10.82 -5.67
C SER A 52 9.78 9.39 -6.04
N ASN A 53 9.40 9.13 -7.29
CA ASN A 53 8.95 7.84 -7.82
C ASN A 53 9.71 7.51 -9.09
N LYS A 54 10.82 6.74 -8.97
CA LYS A 54 11.51 6.17 -10.13
C LYS A 54 10.56 5.21 -10.86
N LEU A 55 10.01 5.67 -11.99
CA LEU A 55 9.30 4.80 -12.92
C LEU A 55 10.33 3.86 -13.54
N THR A 56 10.21 2.55 -13.32
CA THR A 56 11.12 1.58 -13.95
C THR A 56 10.95 1.61 -15.47
N GLY A 57 12.02 1.30 -16.22
CA GLY A 57 11.95 1.22 -17.70
C GLY A 57 10.84 0.28 -18.17
N GLU A 58 10.62 -0.84 -17.47
CA GLU A 58 9.50 -1.76 -17.69
C GLU A 58 8.15 -1.05 -17.65
N MET A 59 7.89 -0.26 -16.61
CA MET A 59 6.62 0.44 -16.46
C MET A 59 6.41 1.52 -17.51
N ARG A 60 7.48 2.24 -17.92
CA ARG A 60 7.39 3.22 -19.02
C ARG A 60 6.97 2.56 -20.33
N MET A 61 7.55 1.40 -20.65
CA MET A 61 7.19 0.65 -21.87
C MET A 61 5.75 0.16 -21.80
N VAL A 62 5.34 -0.45 -20.70
CA VAL A 62 3.97 -0.96 -20.50
C VAL A 62 2.95 0.17 -20.60
N ILE A 63 3.18 1.29 -19.93
CA ILE A 63 2.29 2.46 -19.98
C ILE A 63 2.18 2.99 -21.40
N LYS A 64 3.31 3.13 -22.11
CA LYS A 64 3.32 3.59 -23.51
C LYS A 64 2.49 2.67 -24.39
N GLU A 65 2.62 1.35 -24.23
CA GLU A 65 1.88 0.39 -25.02
C GLU A 65 0.39 0.36 -24.68
N ILE A 66 0.02 0.43 -23.41
CA ILE A 66 -1.38 0.55 -22.98
C ILE A 66 -2.03 1.81 -23.59
N LEU A 67 -1.34 2.94 -23.53
CA LEU A 67 -1.85 4.19 -24.08
C LEU A 67 -1.93 4.12 -25.62
N HIS A 68 -1.00 3.47 -26.29
CA HIS A 68 -1.06 3.21 -27.73
C HIS A 68 -2.27 2.34 -28.10
N LEU A 69 -2.49 1.24 -27.38
CA LEU A 69 -3.65 0.38 -27.58
C LEU A 69 -4.96 1.14 -27.36
N HIS A 70 -5.04 1.92 -26.29
CA HIS A 70 -6.26 2.64 -25.95
C HIS A 70 -6.51 3.83 -26.90
N ASN A 71 -5.53 4.72 -27.10
CA ASN A 71 -5.71 5.97 -27.81
C ASN A 71 -5.70 5.80 -29.35
N ASP A 72 -4.80 4.93 -29.87
CA ASP A 72 -4.57 4.78 -31.30
C ASP A 72 -5.38 3.63 -31.91
N LYS A 73 -5.57 2.54 -31.17
CA LYS A 73 -6.32 1.37 -31.62
C LYS A 73 -7.75 1.28 -31.06
N GLY A 74 -8.11 2.15 -30.12
CA GLY A 74 -9.45 2.21 -29.52
C GLY A 74 -9.78 1.02 -28.60
N VAL A 75 -8.77 0.32 -28.09
CA VAL A 75 -8.95 -0.83 -27.18
C VAL A 75 -9.45 -0.32 -25.82
N PRO A 76 -10.56 -0.83 -25.28
CA PRO A 76 -11.01 -0.47 -23.95
C PRO A 76 -10.07 -1.03 -22.89
N PHE A 77 -9.93 -0.32 -21.77
CA PHE A 77 -9.02 -0.73 -20.69
C PHE A 77 -9.39 -2.09 -20.07
N ASN A 78 -10.65 -2.46 -20.04
CA ASN A 78 -11.11 -3.75 -19.51
C ASN A 78 -10.69 -4.97 -20.36
N ASP A 79 -10.21 -4.75 -21.59
CA ASP A 79 -9.66 -5.80 -22.43
C ASP A 79 -8.17 -6.05 -22.20
N ILE A 80 -7.56 -5.26 -21.30
CA ILE A 80 -6.12 -5.31 -21.00
C ILE A 80 -5.90 -5.88 -19.61
N ALA A 81 -5.05 -6.92 -19.51
CA ALA A 81 -4.64 -7.51 -18.24
C ALA A 81 -3.14 -7.39 -18.00
N LEU A 82 -2.74 -7.03 -16.78
CA LEU A 82 -1.37 -7.05 -16.28
C LEU A 82 -1.20 -8.22 -15.32
N LEU A 83 -0.29 -9.13 -15.64
CA LEU A 83 -0.02 -10.31 -14.83
C LEU A 83 1.32 -10.17 -14.11
N THR A 84 1.32 -10.41 -12.81
CA THR A 84 2.53 -10.40 -11.97
C THR A 84 2.75 -11.77 -11.33
N ALA A 85 4.00 -12.17 -11.17
CA ALA A 85 4.34 -13.43 -10.48
C ALA A 85 4.07 -13.32 -8.97
N SER A 86 4.28 -12.13 -8.38
CA SER A 86 4.04 -11.85 -6.97
C SER A 86 3.40 -10.48 -6.78
N ARG A 87 2.69 -10.29 -5.66
CA ARG A 87 2.01 -9.03 -5.35
C ARG A 87 2.93 -7.93 -4.80
N SER A 88 4.18 -8.23 -4.51
CA SER A 88 5.09 -7.33 -3.79
C SER A 88 5.33 -5.99 -4.47
N ARG A 89 5.15 -5.91 -5.79
CA ARG A 89 5.32 -4.68 -6.58
C ARG A 89 4.01 -4.08 -7.10
N ASN A 90 2.87 -4.66 -6.76
CA ASN A 90 1.58 -4.18 -7.28
C ASN A 90 1.34 -2.70 -6.92
N ASP A 91 1.77 -2.24 -5.74
CA ASP A 91 1.60 -0.85 -5.32
C ASP A 91 2.37 0.12 -6.22
N GLN A 92 3.59 -0.25 -6.63
CA GLN A 92 4.39 0.54 -7.55
C GLN A 92 3.75 0.59 -8.94
N VAL A 93 3.23 -0.55 -9.44
CA VAL A 93 2.50 -0.63 -10.70
C VAL A 93 1.26 0.25 -10.69
N LEU A 94 0.49 0.20 -9.62
CA LEU A 94 -0.72 1.01 -9.47
C LEU A 94 -0.43 2.50 -9.42
N LEU A 95 0.59 2.89 -8.66
CA LEU A 95 1.01 4.26 -8.57
C LEU A 95 1.43 4.78 -9.95
N ALA A 96 2.27 4.02 -10.66
CA ALA A 96 2.72 4.37 -11.99
C ALA A 96 1.56 4.53 -12.99
N LEU A 97 0.61 3.61 -13.03
CA LEU A 97 -0.55 3.70 -13.91
C LEU A 97 -1.46 4.89 -13.55
N SER A 98 -1.60 5.17 -12.25
CA SER A 98 -2.42 6.28 -11.78
C SER A 98 -1.88 7.65 -12.16
N GLU A 99 -0.55 7.82 -12.21
CA GLU A 99 0.11 9.06 -12.65
C GLU A 99 -0.23 9.41 -14.10
N TYR A 100 -0.49 8.38 -14.92
CA TYR A 100 -0.90 8.55 -16.32
C TYR A 100 -2.41 8.49 -16.54
N GLY A 101 -3.20 8.50 -15.47
CA GLY A 101 -4.66 8.48 -15.53
C GLY A 101 -5.26 7.16 -16.03
N ILE A 102 -4.49 6.07 -16.03
CA ILE A 102 -4.97 4.74 -16.44
C ILE A 102 -5.72 4.11 -15.26
N PRO A 103 -7.04 3.87 -15.40
CA PRO A 103 -7.82 3.23 -14.35
C PRO A 103 -7.42 1.76 -14.21
N VAL A 104 -7.26 1.30 -12.96
CA VAL A 104 -6.86 -0.08 -12.68
C VAL A 104 -7.83 -0.74 -11.74
N LYS A 105 -8.22 -1.96 -12.09
CA LYS A 105 -8.96 -2.88 -11.23
C LYS A 105 -8.02 -4.00 -10.81
N THR A 106 -7.95 -4.28 -9.53
CA THR A 106 -7.18 -5.41 -9.05
C THR A 106 -8.09 -6.41 -8.35
N ASP A 107 -7.76 -7.66 -8.52
CA ASP A 107 -8.50 -8.74 -7.90
C ASP A 107 -7.92 -9.06 -6.50
N GLY A 108 -8.76 -8.84 -5.51
CA GLY A 108 -8.39 -8.97 -4.09
C GLY A 108 -7.79 -7.68 -3.56
N ALA A 109 -8.25 -7.31 -2.40
CA ALA A 109 -7.88 -6.13 -1.66
C ALA A 109 -6.55 -5.55 -2.08
N LEU A 110 -6.63 -4.58 -2.96
CA LEU A 110 -5.59 -3.59 -2.98
C LEU A 110 -5.50 -3.05 -1.60
N ASN A 111 -4.35 -3.24 -1.06
CA ASN A 111 -3.91 -2.57 0.11
C ASN A 111 -4.98 -2.61 1.19
N ASN A 112 -4.67 -3.21 2.25
CA ASN A 112 -5.41 -2.95 3.46
C ASN A 112 -5.75 -1.45 3.42
N TYR A 113 -6.99 -1.08 3.00
CA TYR A 113 -7.39 0.33 2.84
C TYR A 113 -7.04 1.14 4.09
N LEU A 114 -6.87 0.44 5.22
CA LEU A 114 -6.38 0.99 6.46
C LEU A 114 -4.96 1.54 6.37
N GLN A 115 -4.14 1.09 5.40
CA GLN A 115 -2.77 1.60 5.17
C GLN A 115 -2.73 2.77 4.18
N SER A 116 -3.84 3.07 3.50
CA SER A 116 -3.90 4.22 2.62
C SER A 116 -3.74 5.53 3.39
N LEU A 117 -3.04 6.50 2.79
CA LEU A 117 -2.70 7.76 3.45
C LEU A 117 -3.94 8.49 4.00
N GLU A 118 -5.01 8.56 3.19
CA GLU A 118 -6.25 9.23 3.58
C GLU A 118 -6.91 8.57 4.79
N VAL A 119 -6.83 7.25 4.91
CA VAL A 119 -7.37 6.51 6.06
C VAL A 119 -6.46 6.63 7.26
N GLN A 120 -5.13 6.61 7.07
CA GLN A 120 -4.17 6.83 8.17
C GLN A 120 -4.37 8.18 8.84
N VAL A 121 -4.56 9.25 8.06
CA VAL A 121 -4.89 10.59 8.60
C VAL A 121 -6.16 10.55 9.44
N MET A 122 -7.18 9.81 9.02
CA MET A 122 -8.41 9.66 9.81
C MET A 122 -8.21 8.81 11.06
N LEU A 123 -7.42 7.76 10.99
CA LEU A 123 -7.09 6.94 12.16
C LEU A 123 -6.30 7.76 13.18
N ASP A 124 -5.35 8.58 12.75
CA ASP A 124 -4.62 9.48 13.63
C ASP A 124 -5.55 10.54 14.25
N THR A 125 -6.51 11.05 13.49
CA THR A 125 -7.56 11.94 14.02
C THR A 125 -8.36 11.25 15.12
N LEU A 126 -8.79 10.02 14.90
CA LEU A 126 -9.53 9.25 15.91
C LEU A 126 -8.68 8.93 17.14
N ARG A 127 -7.38 8.65 16.96
CA ARG A 127 -6.41 8.43 18.05
C ARG A 127 -6.27 9.69 18.90
N VAL A 128 -6.12 10.86 18.29
CA VAL A 128 -6.03 12.16 18.99
C VAL A 128 -7.32 12.50 19.74
N ILE A 129 -8.47 12.27 19.14
CA ILE A 129 -9.77 12.45 19.80
C ILE A 129 -9.86 11.56 21.05
N HIS A 130 -9.41 10.30 20.95
CA HIS A 130 -9.39 9.37 22.07
C HIS A 130 -8.35 9.77 23.12
N ASN A 131 -7.11 9.94 22.70
CA ASN A 131 -5.98 10.29 23.58
C ASN A 131 -5.01 11.25 22.88
N PRO A 132 -5.03 12.55 23.21
CA PRO A 132 -4.17 13.55 22.58
C PRO A 132 -2.70 13.47 23.02
N LEU A 133 -2.36 12.61 23.99
CA LEU A 133 -0.97 12.42 24.46
C LEU A 133 -0.13 11.52 23.53
N GLN A 134 -0.66 11.14 22.37
CA GLN A 134 0.05 10.39 21.34
C GLN A 134 0.73 11.38 20.38
N ASP A 135 1.95 11.74 20.65
CA ASP A 135 2.68 12.80 19.92
C ASP A 135 2.73 12.56 18.41
N PHE A 136 2.96 11.32 17.95
CA PHE A 136 3.00 11.01 16.52
C PHE A 136 1.67 11.27 15.81
N ALA A 137 0.57 10.78 16.36
CA ALA A 137 -0.75 10.99 15.79
C ALA A 137 -1.15 12.48 15.83
N LEU A 138 -0.80 13.17 16.92
CA LEU A 138 -1.07 14.59 17.11
C LEU A 138 -0.34 15.44 16.07
N VAL A 139 0.95 15.21 15.87
CA VAL A 139 1.76 15.94 14.87
C VAL A 139 1.29 15.60 13.46
N ALA A 140 1.01 14.32 13.17
CA ALA A 140 0.47 13.88 11.87
C ALA A 140 -0.86 14.58 11.54
N LEU A 141 -1.76 14.67 12.51
CA LEU A 141 -3.03 15.37 12.35
C LEU A 141 -2.84 16.87 12.11
N MET A 142 -1.98 17.54 12.89
CA MET A 142 -1.69 18.96 12.71
C MET A 142 -1.09 19.27 11.34
N LYS A 143 -0.21 18.40 10.84
CA LYS A 143 0.41 18.50 9.51
C LYS A 143 -0.55 18.16 8.36
N SER A 144 -1.64 17.43 8.65
CA SER A 144 -2.60 16.98 7.64
C SER A 144 -3.25 18.15 6.90
N PRO A 145 -3.83 17.90 5.71
CA PRO A 145 -4.58 18.92 4.96
C PRO A 145 -5.73 19.55 5.73
N MET A 146 -6.22 18.88 6.78
CA MET A 146 -7.29 19.42 7.62
C MET A 146 -6.88 20.65 8.43
N PHE A 147 -5.59 20.73 8.84
CA PHE A 147 -5.09 21.82 9.70
C PHE A 147 -3.87 22.54 9.14
N SER A 148 -3.08 21.87 8.27
CA SER A 148 -1.99 22.46 7.48
C SER A 148 -0.93 23.23 8.29
N PHE A 149 -0.56 22.74 9.49
CA PHE A 149 0.57 23.30 10.21
C PHE A 149 1.86 22.97 9.46
N ASP A 150 2.69 23.99 9.29
CA ASP A 150 4.03 23.83 8.72
C ASP A 150 5.07 23.39 9.76
N GLU A 151 6.27 23.09 9.32
CA GLU A 151 7.35 22.58 10.16
C GLU A 151 7.86 23.64 11.13
N ASP A 152 7.91 24.91 10.70
CA ASP A 152 8.31 26.03 11.55
C ASP A 152 7.29 26.30 12.66
N GLU A 153 6.01 26.24 12.34
CA GLU A 153 4.92 26.37 13.30
C GLU A 153 4.98 25.26 14.36
N LEU A 154 5.15 24.02 13.93
CA LEU A 154 5.29 22.86 14.83
C LEU A 154 6.55 22.97 15.69
N ALA A 155 7.68 23.42 15.12
CA ALA A 155 8.91 23.64 15.88
C ALA A 155 8.73 24.69 16.96
N ARG A 156 8.07 25.83 16.66
CA ARG A 156 7.78 26.90 17.65
C ARG A 156 6.86 26.38 18.76
N LEU A 157 5.89 25.55 18.45
CA LEU A 157 5.02 24.91 19.44
C LEU A 157 5.79 23.87 20.27
N ALA A 158 6.70 23.11 19.68
CA ALA A 158 7.52 22.14 20.39
C ALA A 158 8.52 22.79 21.41
N LEU A 159 8.90 24.01 21.17
CA LEU A 159 9.80 24.78 22.09
C LEU A 159 9.08 25.35 23.33
N GLN A 160 7.74 25.31 23.36
CA GLN A 160 6.98 25.83 24.50
C GLN A 160 7.24 25.00 25.76
N LYS A 161 7.55 25.66 26.87
CA LYS A 161 7.83 25.04 28.18
C LYS A 161 7.15 25.81 29.31
N SER A 162 6.67 25.08 30.30
CA SER A 162 6.20 25.61 31.55
C SER A 162 7.37 25.81 32.56
N GLU A 163 7.25 26.75 33.48
CA GLU A 163 8.24 26.94 34.55
C GLU A 163 8.31 25.75 35.51
N ASP A 164 7.21 25.07 35.73
CA ASP A 164 7.04 24.07 36.78
C ASP A 164 7.37 22.63 36.38
N LYS A 165 7.60 22.33 35.09
CA LYS A 165 7.78 20.97 34.61
C LYS A 165 9.11 20.72 33.93
N VAL A 166 9.76 19.63 34.32
CA VAL A 166 11.04 19.18 33.75
C VAL A 166 10.82 18.48 32.40
N GLN A 167 9.71 17.82 32.23
CA GLN A 167 9.39 17.08 31.01
C GLN A 167 7.89 17.20 30.68
N GLU A 168 7.57 17.66 29.49
CA GLU A 168 6.19 17.82 28.98
C GLU A 168 6.04 17.10 27.67
N ASN A 169 4.89 16.41 27.49
CA ASN A 169 4.51 15.89 26.19
C ASN A 169 4.07 17.03 25.24
N PHE A 170 3.96 16.72 23.95
CA PHE A 170 3.66 17.75 22.97
C PHE A 170 2.28 18.41 23.20
N TYR A 171 1.27 17.64 23.60
CA TYR A 171 -0.06 18.19 23.90
C TYR A 171 -0.05 19.21 25.07
N GLU A 172 0.69 18.94 26.14
CA GLU A 172 0.84 19.88 27.24
C GLU A 172 1.47 21.20 26.78
N LYS A 173 2.44 21.11 25.87
CA LYS A 173 3.05 22.31 25.24
C LYS A 173 2.03 23.11 24.43
N LEU A 174 1.13 22.45 23.70
CA LEU A 174 0.04 23.11 22.98
C LEU A 174 -0.91 23.84 23.94
N VAL A 175 -1.26 23.21 25.07
CA VAL A 175 -2.11 23.81 26.10
C VAL A 175 -1.43 25.06 26.70
N ASN A 176 -0.13 24.98 27.01
CA ASN A 176 0.63 26.10 27.53
C ASN A 176 0.76 27.21 26.48
N ALA A 177 0.95 26.89 25.21
CA ALA A 177 0.98 27.84 24.11
C ALA A 177 -0.37 28.55 23.92
N GLN A 178 -1.46 27.82 24.00
CA GLN A 178 -2.82 28.37 23.92
C GLN A 178 -3.13 29.29 25.09
N ALA A 179 -2.80 28.88 26.31
CA ALA A 179 -3.00 29.70 27.54
C ALA A 179 -2.02 30.85 27.67
N GLN A 180 -1.01 30.95 26.78
CA GLN A 180 0.10 31.95 26.86
C GLN A 180 0.87 31.90 28.17
N THR A 181 0.94 30.78 28.83
CA THR A 181 1.63 30.54 30.09
C THR A 181 3.06 30.05 29.90
N SER A 182 3.49 29.81 28.67
CA SER A 182 4.81 29.31 28.34
C SER A 182 5.89 30.41 28.48
N LEU A 183 7.10 29.97 28.85
CA LEU A 183 8.30 30.83 28.87
C LEU A 183 8.67 31.39 27.48
N GLN A 184 8.35 30.67 26.43
CA GLN A 184 8.64 31.01 25.03
C GLN A 184 7.42 31.56 24.28
N LYS A 185 6.43 32.11 24.95
CA LYS A 185 5.18 32.62 24.32
C LYS A 185 5.43 33.61 23.18
N ASP A 186 6.51 34.36 23.20
CA ASP A 186 6.85 35.32 22.15
C ASP A 186 7.15 34.69 20.79
N LEU A 187 7.42 33.38 20.76
CA LEU A 187 7.55 32.61 19.53
C LEU A 187 6.21 32.37 18.84
N ILE A 188 5.10 32.51 19.58
CA ILE A 188 3.75 32.30 19.08
C ILE A 188 3.16 33.63 18.61
N LYS A 189 3.24 33.87 17.31
CA LYS A 189 2.62 35.04 16.68
C LYS A 189 1.09 34.89 16.64
N THR A 190 0.40 36.02 16.50
CA THR A 190 -1.08 36.08 16.50
C THR A 190 -1.74 35.09 15.53
N GLU A 191 -1.18 34.94 14.34
CA GLU A 191 -1.76 34.01 13.35
C GLU A 191 -1.59 32.53 13.78
N LEU A 192 -0.42 32.17 14.29
CA LEU A 192 -0.19 30.83 14.81
C LEU A 192 -1.08 30.55 16.04
N HIS A 193 -1.28 31.54 16.90
CA HIS A 193 -2.17 31.43 18.05
C HIS A 193 -3.62 31.16 17.63
N LYS A 194 -4.15 31.93 16.69
CA LYS A 194 -5.51 31.71 16.15
C LYS A 194 -5.65 30.31 15.54
N LYS A 195 -4.63 29.85 14.80
CA LYS A 195 -4.61 28.53 14.18
C LYS A 195 -4.59 27.42 15.24
N LEU A 196 -3.83 27.61 16.30
CA LEU A 196 -3.79 26.73 17.46
C LEU A 196 -5.12 26.69 18.19
N ASP A 197 -5.72 27.85 18.47
CA ASP A 197 -7.04 27.94 19.11
C ASP A 197 -8.09 27.18 18.31
N PHE A 198 -8.14 27.41 17.00
CA PHE A 198 -9.07 26.72 16.12
C PHE A 198 -8.86 25.18 16.14
N PHE A 199 -7.59 24.74 16.12
CA PHE A 199 -7.25 23.31 16.23
C PHE A 199 -7.75 22.73 17.56
N MET A 200 -7.41 23.35 18.68
CA MET A 200 -7.75 22.87 20.03
C MET A 200 -9.26 22.85 20.25
N GLU A 201 -9.97 23.87 19.81
CA GLU A 201 -11.44 23.95 19.88
C GLU A 201 -12.09 22.86 19.04
N THR A 202 -11.57 22.63 17.83
CA THR A 202 -12.08 21.59 16.93
C THR A 202 -11.92 20.20 17.54
N ILE A 203 -10.74 19.88 18.06
CA ILE A 203 -10.49 18.60 18.72
C ILE A 203 -11.40 18.43 19.96
N GLN A 204 -11.58 19.48 20.75
CA GLN A 204 -12.46 19.45 21.93
C GLN A 204 -13.92 19.22 21.50
N ALA A 205 -14.39 19.86 20.45
CA ALA A 205 -15.72 19.66 19.91
C ALA A 205 -15.96 18.22 19.46
N TRP A 206 -15.00 17.63 18.72
CA TRP A 206 -15.09 16.24 18.29
C TRP A 206 -15.02 15.25 19.46
N ARG A 207 -14.22 15.53 20.48
CA ARG A 207 -14.17 14.73 21.71
C ARG A 207 -15.51 14.76 22.46
N LEU A 208 -16.16 15.91 22.51
CA LEU A 208 -17.47 16.04 23.14
C LEU A 208 -18.52 15.28 22.32
N TYR A 209 -18.50 15.43 21.00
CA TYR A 209 -19.41 14.77 20.07
C TYR A 209 -19.30 13.23 20.16
N SER A 210 -18.08 12.71 20.26
CA SER A 210 -17.81 11.27 20.35
C SER A 210 -18.42 10.59 21.59
N LYS A 211 -18.78 11.34 22.62
CA LYS A 211 -19.39 10.80 23.84
C LYS A 211 -20.87 10.48 23.69
N THR A 212 -21.55 11.09 22.73
CA THR A 212 -23.00 11.05 22.60
C THR A 212 -23.49 10.50 21.25
N HIS A 213 -22.60 10.37 20.28
CA HIS A 213 -22.93 9.93 18.92
C HIS A 213 -22.16 8.66 18.55
N SER A 214 -22.63 7.99 17.49
CA SER A 214 -21.96 6.80 16.96
C SER A 214 -20.60 7.12 16.34
N LEU A 215 -19.75 6.10 16.20
CA LEU A 215 -18.46 6.26 15.51
C LEU A 215 -18.65 6.63 14.03
N TYR A 216 -19.70 6.08 13.41
CA TYR A 216 -20.08 6.43 12.05
C TYR A 216 -20.40 7.92 11.93
N ASP A 217 -21.23 8.45 12.82
CA ASP A 217 -21.59 9.87 12.83
C ASP A 217 -20.39 10.77 13.12
N LEU A 218 -19.51 10.34 14.04
CA LEU A 218 -18.27 11.06 14.33
C LEU A 218 -17.36 11.16 13.10
N ILE A 219 -17.15 10.06 12.38
CA ILE A 219 -16.33 10.03 11.17
C ILE A 219 -16.91 10.97 10.11
N TRP A 220 -18.20 10.90 9.85
CA TRP A 220 -18.86 11.79 8.89
C TRP A 220 -18.85 13.25 9.32
N LYS A 221 -18.96 13.52 10.62
CA LYS A 221 -18.81 14.88 11.16
C LYS A 221 -17.43 15.44 10.87
N ILE A 222 -16.36 14.66 11.10
CA ILE A 222 -14.99 15.08 10.81
C ILE A 222 -14.82 15.36 9.31
N TYR A 223 -15.33 14.47 8.46
CA TYR A 223 -15.29 14.67 7.00
C TYR A 223 -15.96 15.99 6.59
N SER A 224 -17.13 16.27 7.14
CA SER A 224 -17.90 17.47 6.81
C SER A 224 -17.30 18.73 7.40
N ASP A 225 -16.89 18.74 8.67
CA ASP A 225 -16.36 19.92 9.36
C ASP A 225 -15.05 20.43 8.71
N ARG A 226 -14.27 19.54 8.11
CA ARG A 226 -12.99 19.87 7.47
C ARG A 226 -12.98 19.70 5.96
N PHE A 227 -14.11 19.38 5.34
CA PHE A 227 -14.22 19.08 3.91
C PHE A 227 -13.20 18.04 3.44
N TYR A 228 -12.81 17.11 4.37
CA TYR A 228 -11.73 16.19 4.10
C TYR A 228 -12.10 15.17 3.02
N TYR A 229 -13.35 14.71 3.02
CA TYR A 229 -13.86 13.79 2.00
C TYR A 229 -13.84 14.42 0.59
N ASP A 230 -14.23 15.70 0.49
CA ASP A 230 -14.23 16.43 -0.78
C ASP A 230 -12.81 16.74 -1.24
N TYR A 231 -11.93 17.16 -0.30
CA TYR A 231 -10.52 17.37 -0.57
C TYR A 231 -9.86 16.13 -1.17
N VAL A 232 -10.06 14.96 -0.55
CA VAL A 232 -9.51 13.70 -1.00
C VAL A 232 -10.07 13.31 -2.36
N GLY A 233 -11.34 13.60 -2.63
CA GLY A 233 -12.00 13.40 -3.93
C GLY A 233 -11.41 14.22 -5.08
N ALA A 234 -10.81 15.37 -4.77
CA ALA A 234 -10.14 16.23 -5.75
C ALA A 234 -8.70 15.79 -6.08
N LEU A 235 -8.14 14.87 -5.33
CA LEU A 235 -6.79 14.33 -5.58
C LEU A 235 -6.79 13.29 -6.72
N PRO A 236 -5.64 12.99 -7.32
CA PRO A 236 -5.51 11.86 -8.24
C PRO A 236 -6.08 10.57 -7.62
N ASN A 237 -6.86 9.81 -8.40
CA ASN A 237 -7.63 8.64 -7.93
C ASN A 237 -8.65 8.96 -6.82
N GLY A 238 -9.20 10.17 -6.80
CA GLY A 238 -10.10 10.66 -5.75
C GLY A 238 -11.28 9.75 -5.44
N GLN A 239 -11.90 9.12 -6.45
CA GLN A 239 -12.99 8.17 -6.23
C GLN A 239 -12.56 6.94 -5.41
N ALA A 240 -11.39 6.37 -5.70
CA ALA A 240 -10.87 5.24 -4.95
C ALA A 240 -10.52 5.64 -3.50
N ARG A 241 -9.95 6.83 -3.32
CA ARG A 241 -9.63 7.39 -2.01
C ARG A 241 -10.88 7.67 -1.18
N GLN A 242 -11.91 8.26 -1.79
CA GLN A 242 -13.22 8.46 -1.14
C GLN A 242 -13.86 7.12 -0.75
N ALA A 243 -13.69 6.11 -1.59
CA ALA A 243 -14.15 4.78 -1.29
C ALA A 243 -13.47 4.17 -0.06
N ASN A 244 -12.15 4.38 0.11
CA ASN A 244 -11.41 3.95 1.29
C ASN A 244 -11.92 4.64 2.56
N LEU A 245 -12.18 5.95 2.50
CA LEU A 245 -12.77 6.70 3.60
C LEU A 245 -14.19 6.23 3.94
N TYR A 246 -15.00 5.94 2.92
CA TYR A 246 -16.33 5.37 3.11
C TYR A 246 -16.27 3.98 3.74
N ALA A 247 -15.31 3.14 3.32
CA ALA A 247 -15.06 1.83 3.89
C ALA A 247 -14.74 1.91 5.39
N LEU A 248 -13.94 2.90 5.81
CA LEU A 248 -13.63 3.14 7.22
C LEU A 248 -14.91 3.47 8.01
N ALA A 249 -15.76 4.35 7.48
CA ALA A 249 -17.03 4.71 8.13
C ALA A 249 -17.96 3.51 8.26
N LEU A 250 -18.11 2.70 7.20
CA LEU A 250 -18.89 1.47 7.25
C LEU A 250 -18.31 0.44 8.24
N ARG A 251 -16.99 0.34 8.36
CA ARG A 251 -16.35 -0.54 9.34
C ARG A 251 -16.67 -0.11 10.76
N ALA A 252 -16.70 1.20 11.03
CA ALA A 252 -17.10 1.72 12.33
C ALA A 252 -18.58 1.39 12.66
N ASP A 253 -19.48 1.52 11.69
CA ASP A 253 -20.89 1.13 11.83
C ASP A 253 -21.05 -0.37 12.12
N GLN A 254 -20.35 -1.24 11.35
CA GLN A 254 -20.37 -2.69 11.57
C GLN A 254 -19.83 -3.08 12.94
N PHE A 255 -18.76 -2.39 13.39
CA PHE A 255 -18.18 -2.62 14.71
C PHE A 255 -19.21 -2.35 15.83
N GLU A 256 -19.93 -1.24 15.74
CA GLU A 256 -20.95 -0.90 16.75
C GLU A 256 -22.17 -1.82 16.69
N LYS A 257 -22.59 -2.27 15.50
CA LYS A 257 -23.65 -3.27 15.31
C LYS A 257 -23.30 -4.65 15.87
N SER A 258 -22.01 -4.98 15.97
CA SER A 258 -21.53 -6.23 16.57
C SER A 258 -21.47 -6.22 18.11
N ASN A 259 -22.19 -5.33 18.78
CA ASN A 259 -22.21 -5.13 20.24
C ASN A 259 -20.89 -4.62 20.86
N TYR A 260 -19.91 -4.27 20.06
CA TYR A 260 -18.71 -3.57 20.53
C TYR A 260 -18.98 -2.06 20.47
N LYS A 261 -18.70 -1.34 21.54
CA LYS A 261 -18.94 0.11 21.59
C LYS A 261 -17.70 0.84 22.07
N GLY A 262 -17.53 2.05 21.55
CA GLY A 262 -16.56 3.01 22.04
C GLY A 262 -15.30 3.11 21.18
N LEU A 263 -14.86 4.35 21.01
CA LEU A 263 -13.73 4.75 20.16
C LEU A 263 -12.42 4.00 20.51
N SER A 264 -12.14 3.83 21.80
CA SER A 264 -10.93 3.12 22.26
C SER A 264 -10.85 1.67 21.78
N ARG A 265 -11.99 0.95 21.83
CA ARG A 265 -12.04 -0.44 21.40
C ARG A 265 -11.94 -0.55 19.89
N PHE A 266 -12.54 0.39 19.16
CA PHE A 266 -12.44 0.45 17.70
C PHE A 266 -10.99 0.66 17.27
N ILE A 267 -10.29 1.65 17.84
CA ILE A 267 -8.87 1.92 17.55
C ILE A 267 -8.03 0.66 17.83
N ARG A 268 -8.20 0.03 18.99
CA ARG A 268 -7.46 -1.20 19.33
C ARG A 268 -7.72 -2.33 18.33
N MET A 269 -8.96 -2.52 17.89
CA MET A 269 -9.29 -3.51 16.87
C MET A 269 -8.56 -3.20 15.55
N ILE A 270 -8.55 -1.93 15.11
CA ILE A 270 -7.84 -1.52 13.90
C ILE A 270 -6.34 -1.74 14.05
N ASP A 271 -5.74 -1.37 15.18
CA ASP A 271 -4.30 -1.54 15.42
C ASP A 271 -3.92 -3.03 15.39
N GLN A 272 -4.72 -3.91 16.00
CA GLN A 272 -4.50 -5.36 15.95
C GLN A 272 -4.57 -5.91 14.52
N VAL A 273 -5.47 -5.40 13.70
CA VAL A 273 -5.57 -5.80 12.28
C VAL A 273 -4.34 -5.35 11.49
N LEU A 274 -3.87 -4.12 11.73
CA LEU A 274 -2.67 -3.58 11.09
C LEU A 274 -1.41 -4.36 11.50
N GLU A 275 -1.27 -4.72 12.78
CA GLU A 275 -0.14 -5.51 13.30
C GLU A 275 -0.15 -6.95 12.77
N ALA A 276 -1.32 -7.57 12.69
CA ALA A 276 -1.46 -8.95 12.23
C ALA A 276 -1.29 -9.10 10.71
N GLN A 277 -1.18 -8.01 9.96
CA GLN A 277 -1.17 -7.99 8.49
C GLN A 277 -2.36 -8.78 7.88
N HIS A 278 -3.46 -8.88 8.62
CA HIS A 278 -4.65 -9.56 8.13
C HIS A 278 -5.38 -8.65 7.15
N ASP A 279 -5.69 -9.19 5.99
CA ASP A 279 -6.60 -8.57 5.03
C ASP A 279 -8.01 -8.51 5.66
N LEU A 280 -8.44 -7.31 6.00
CA LEU A 280 -9.87 -7.11 6.25
C LEU A 280 -10.61 -7.26 4.94
N ALA A 281 -11.67 -8.07 4.93
CA ALA A 281 -12.53 -8.19 3.78
C ALA A 281 -12.94 -6.78 3.29
N ASN A 282 -12.69 -6.53 2.02
CA ASN A 282 -12.97 -5.24 1.40
C ASN A 282 -14.44 -4.90 1.49
N VAL A 283 -14.71 -3.64 1.75
CA VAL A 283 -15.99 -3.05 1.35
C VAL A 283 -15.91 -2.91 -0.17
N ALA A 284 -16.70 -3.71 -0.88
CA ALA A 284 -16.73 -3.68 -2.33
C ALA A 284 -17.21 -2.30 -2.79
N VAL A 285 -16.27 -1.46 -3.16
CA VAL A 285 -16.55 -0.31 -4.02
C VAL A 285 -16.61 -0.86 -5.42
N ALA A 286 -17.67 -0.58 -6.14
CA ALA A 286 -17.78 -1.00 -7.53
C ALA A 286 -16.55 -0.50 -8.30
N PRO A 287 -15.74 -1.39 -8.88
CA PRO A 287 -14.57 -0.98 -9.63
C PRO A 287 -15.00 -0.12 -10.83
N PRO A 288 -14.12 0.71 -11.38
CA PRO A 288 -14.38 1.41 -12.63
C PRO A 288 -14.86 0.40 -13.67
N LYS A 289 -15.87 0.80 -14.47
CA LYS A 289 -16.44 -0.10 -15.49
C LYS A 289 -15.44 -0.43 -16.58
N ASP A 290 -14.58 0.53 -16.93
CA ASP A 290 -13.50 0.37 -17.90
C ASP A 290 -12.17 0.61 -17.19
N ALA A 291 -11.42 -0.46 -16.92
CA ALA A 291 -10.16 -0.43 -16.18
C ALA A 291 -9.29 -1.64 -16.52
N VAL A 292 -7.98 -1.41 -16.57
CA VAL A 292 -6.97 -2.46 -16.74
C VAL A 292 -7.03 -3.42 -15.55
N GLU A 293 -7.03 -4.72 -15.81
CA GLU A 293 -7.03 -5.73 -14.74
C GLU A 293 -5.59 -6.08 -14.31
N LEU A 294 -5.25 -5.81 -13.04
CA LEU A 294 -3.98 -6.21 -12.44
C LEU A 294 -4.18 -7.40 -11.52
N MET A 295 -3.57 -8.54 -11.85
CA MET A 295 -3.69 -9.76 -11.07
C MET A 295 -2.43 -10.62 -11.08
N SER A 296 -2.38 -11.63 -10.22
CA SER A 296 -1.30 -12.62 -10.27
C SER A 296 -1.56 -13.66 -11.37
N ILE A 297 -0.47 -14.23 -11.93
CA ILE A 297 -0.54 -15.34 -12.91
C ILE A 297 -1.41 -16.51 -12.39
N HIS A 298 -1.35 -16.81 -11.09
CA HIS A 298 -2.19 -17.88 -10.53
C HIS A 298 -3.68 -17.56 -10.56
N LYS A 299 -4.04 -16.29 -10.38
CA LYS A 299 -5.45 -15.86 -10.39
C LYS A 299 -6.02 -15.74 -11.80
N SER A 300 -5.18 -15.50 -12.80
CA SER A 300 -5.63 -15.45 -14.19
C SER A 300 -5.97 -16.80 -14.77
N LYS A 301 -5.68 -17.90 -14.05
CA LYS A 301 -6.01 -19.26 -14.52
C LYS A 301 -7.51 -19.40 -14.80
N GLY A 302 -7.86 -19.69 -16.06
CA GLY A 302 -9.24 -19.83 -16.50
C GLY A 302 -9.93 -18.52 -16.91
N LEU A 303 -9.22 -17.39 -16.90
CA LEU A 303 -9.67 -16.13 -17.46
C LEU A 303 -9.01 -15.90 -18.83
N GLU A 304 -9.73 -15.20 -19.71
CA GLU A 304 -9.29 -14.87 -21.06
C GLU A 304 -9.31 -13.35 -21.23
N PHE A 305 -8.23 -12.79 -21.76
CA PHE A 305 -8.12 -11.37 -22.05
C PHE A 305 -7.57 -11.16 -23.46
N PRO A 306 -8.10 -10.19 -24.22
CA PRO A 306 -7.58 -9.88 -25.56
C PRO A 306 -6.11 -9.44 -25.55
N TYR A 307 -5.69 -8.66 -24.52
CA TYR A 307 -4.32 -8.16 -24.38
C TYR A 307 -3.79 -8.48 -23.01
N VAL A 308 -2.63 -9.14 -22.95
CA VAL A 308 -2.01 -9.57 -21.70
C VAL A 308 -0.56 -9.11 -21.65
N PHE A 309 -0.20 -8.38 -20.60
CA PHE A 309 1.18 -8.01 -20.31
C PHE A 309 1.67 -8.82 -19.10
N ILE A 310 2.80 -9.47 -19.22
CA ILE A 310 3.44 -10.19 -18.11
C ILE A 310 4.61 -9.34 -17.62
N LEU A 311 4.53 -8.96 -16.34
CA LEU A 311 5.51 -8.09 -15.69
C LEU A 311 6.52 -8.88 -14.86
N ASN A 312 7.70 -8.30 -14.65
CA ASN A 312 8.77 -8.84 -13.80
C ASN A 312 9.31 -10.19 -14.31
N ILE A 313 9.40 -10.38 -15.63
CA ILE A 313 9.94 -11.62 -16.24
C ILE A 313 11.46 -11.73 -16.00
N ASP A 314 12.15 -10.62 -15.72
CA ASP A 314 13.58 -10.53 -15.44
C ASP A 314 13.98 -11.05 -14.05
N GLN A 315 13.01 -11.43 -13.21
CA GLN A 315 13.31 -11.95 -11.87
C GLN A 315 13.94 -13.34 -11.93
N GLN A 316 15.06 -13.50 -11.23
CA GLN A 316 15.68 -14.80 -11.06
C GLN A 316 14.77 -15.73 -10.23
N PHE A 317 14.77 -17.00 -10.58
CA PHE A 317 14.08 -18.01 -9.78
C PHE A 317 14.59 -18.01 -8.35
N ASN A 318 13.68 -18.15 -7.40
CA ASN A 318 14.03 -18.25 -5.99
C ASN A 318 14.87 -19.52 -5.76
N LYS A 319 16.10 -19.33 -5.27
CA LYS A 319 17.02 -20.44 -4.94
C LYS A 319 17.05 -20.75 -3.44
N GLN A 320 16.16 -20.17 -2.64
CA GLN A 320 16.14 -20.36 -1.19
C GLN A 320 15.99 -21.83 -0.80
N ASP A 321 15.15 -22.58 -1.50
CA ASP A 321 14.95 -24.01 -1.23
C ASP A 321 16.23 -24.84 -1.45
N SER A 322 17.04 -24.45 -2.47
CA SER A 322 18.32 -25.09 -2.76
C SER A 322 19.42 -24.68 -1.77
N MET A 323 19.23 -23.59 -1.03
CA MET A 323 20.17 -23.09 -0.01
C MET A 323 19.81 -23.53 1.40
N SER A 324 18.67 -24.20 1.59
CA SER A 324 18.23 -24.67 2.90
C SER A 324 19.24 -25.69 3.48
N GLU A 325 19.36 -25.73 4.79
CA GLU A 325 20.25 -26.68 5.48
C GLU A 325 19.77 -28.13 5.33
N VAL A 326 18.47 -28.29 5.06
CA VAL A 326 17.81 -29.58 4.89
C VAL A 326 17.07 -29.57 3.57
N ILE A 327 17.39 -30.50 2.67
CA ILE A 327 16.73 -30.69 1.39
C ILE A 327 16.09 -32.09 1.37
N LEU A 328 14.79 -32.12 1.12
CA LEU A 328 14.05 -33.38 0.98
C LEU A 328 13.90 -33.74 -0.51
N SER A 329 14.32 -34.91 -0.88
CA SER A 329 14.11 -35.47 -2.22
C SER A 329 13.43 -36.82 -2.11
N ARG A 330 12.33 -37.02 -2.85
CA ARG A 330 11.60 -38.28 -2.83
C ARG A 330 12.46 -39.45 -3.35
N ARG A 331 13.34 -39.18 -4.31
CA ARG A 331 14.24 -40.17 -4.91
C ARG A 331 15.50 -40.40 -4.07
N ASN A 332 16.10 -39.33 -3.55
CA ASN A 332 17.42 -39.37 -2.91
C ASN A 332 17.33 -39.22 -1.39
N GLY A 333 16.14 -39.13 -0.81
CA GLY A 333 15.93 -39.02 0.63
C GLY A 333 16.25 -37.64 1.19
N LEU A 334 16.91 -37.63 2.35
CA LEU A 334 17.26 -36.44 3.11
C LEU A 334 18.68 -35.97 2.80
N GLY A 335 18.84 -34.77 2.30
CA GLY A 335 20.11 -34.07 2.14
C GLY A 335 20.31 -33.07 3.27
N LEU A 336 21.47 -33.13 3.92
CA LEU A 336 21.85 -32.21 4.99
C LEU A 336 23.13 -31.50 4.60
N LYS A 337 23.20 -30.19 4.88
CA LYS A 337 24.48 -29.48 4.91
C LYS A 337 25.18 -29.82 6.21
N TYR A 338 26.41 -30.34 6.16
CA TYR A 338 27.18 -30.57 7.35
C TYR A 338 28.51 -29.81 7.30
N VAL A 339 29.03 -29.46 8.48
CA VAL A 339 30.31 -28.82 8.62
C VAL A 339 31.35 -29.92 8.80
N ALA A 340 32.23 -30.11 7.83
CA ALA A 340 33.39 -31.00 7.98
C ALA A 340 34.45 -30.26 8.80
N ARG A 341 34.77 -30.80 9.98
CA ARG A 341 35.97 -30.37 10.73
C ARG A 341 37.21 -30.98 10.07
N VAL A 342 37.94 -30.16 9.34
CA VAL A 342 39.26 -30.55 8.85
C VAL A 342 40.25 -30.35 9.97
N ALA A 343 41.01 -31.41 10.30
CA ALA A 343 41.88 -31.51 11.49
C ALA A 343 43.15 -30.62 11.44
N THR A 344 43.28 -29.73 10.50
CA THR A 344 44.42 -28.82 10.39
C THR A 344 43.92 -27.39 10.11
N ASP A 345 44.20 -26.50 11.06
CA ASP A 345 44.05 -25.05 10.98
C ASP A 345 42.60 -24.47 10.92
N ALA A 346 41.90 -24.52 12.06
CA ALA A 346 40.92 -23.53 12.55
C ALA A 346 40.02 -22.81 11.54
N LYS A 347 39.74 -23.36 10.36
CA LYS A 347 38.74 -22.84 9.42
C LYS A 347 37.64 -23.87 9.23
N GLU A 348 36.41 -23.46 9.59
CA GLU A 348 35.22 -24.24 9.29
C GLU A 348 34.91 -24.06 7.79
N GLU A 349 34.98 -25.12 7.01
CA GLU A 349 34.64 -25.14 5.60
C GLU A 349 33.30 -25.87 5.42
N TYR A 350 32.31 -25.18 4.83
CA TYR A 350 31.02 -25.77 4.52
C TYR A 350 31.17 -26.68 3.30
N VAL A 351 30.98 -27.98 3.49
CA VAL A 351 30.95 -28.94 2.40
C VAL A 351 29.49 -29.12 1.96
N PRO A 352 29.14 -28.84 0.70
CA PRO A 352 27.79 -29.07 0.19
C PRO A 352 27.48 -30.57 0.25
N SER A 353 26.22 -30.90 0.60
CA SER A 353 25.76 -32.29 0.55
C SER A 353 25.92 -32.87 -0.87
N THR A 354 26.14 -34.17 -0.97
CA THR A 354 26.31 -34.89 -2.24
C THR A 354 25.06 -34.95 -3.11
N ILE A 355 23.93 -34.39 -2.66
CA ILE A 355 22.73 -34.23 -3.47
C ILE A 355 22.92 -33.07 -4.43
N LYS A 356 23.43 -33.36 -5.60
CA LYS A 356 23.29 -32.43 -6.75
C LYS A 356 21.86 -32.52 -7.25
N LEU A 357 21.11 -31.42 -7.10
CA LEU A 357 19.92 -31.22 -7.88
C LEU A 357 20.38 -30.94 -9.32
N SER A 358 20.26 -31.95 -10.18
CA SER A 358 20.46 -31.81 -11.64
C SER A 358 19.23 -31.18 -12.27
#